data_52c5917747da3aab285aeb6358ace185
#
_entry.id   52c5917747da3aab285aeb6358ace185
#
_cell.length_a   1.000
_cell.length_b   1.000
_cell.length_c   1.000
_cell.angle_alpha   90.00
_cell.angle_beta   90.00
_cell.angle_gamma   90.00
#
_symmetry.space_group_name_H-M   'P 1'
#
loop_
_entity.id
_entity.type
_entity.pdbx_description
1 polymer ?
#
loop_
_entity_poly.entity_id
_entity_poly.type
_entity_poly.pdbx_seq_one_letter_code
_entity_poly.pdbx_strand_id
1 'polypeptide(L)'
;MKKLFLMSLVFLSTMLAAQKPVEIKLWPNGAPNTNNMTQQVENGPLYVAEPTLTVYPAKEGNGMAIVACPGGGYTHLAMNHEGHDLANWFNSQGITYAVLTYRMPNGNNEVPLSDAQQALRIMRQH
;
A
#
# COMPACT_ATOMS: atom_id res chain seq x y z
N MET A 1 41.81 -0.33 -48.67
CA MET A 1 41.39 0.44 -47.51
C MET A 1 40.10 -0.17 -46.98
N LYS A 2 40.17 -0.88 -45.86
CA LYS A 2 38.99 -1.46 -45.20
C LYS A 2 38.47 -0.41 -44.24
N LYS A 3 37.26 0.13 -44.48
CA LYS A 3 36.56 1.02 -43.54
C LYS A 3 35.96 0.16 -42.44
N LEU A 4 36.50 0.29 -41.24
CA LEU A 4 35.94 -0.30 -40.03
C LEU A 4 34.72 0.53 -39.63
N PHE A 5 33.51 -0.03 -39.79
CA PHE A 5 32.27 0.58 -39.24
C PHE A 5 32.19 0.20 -37.77
N LEU A 6 32.55 1.13 -36.89
CA LEU A 6 32.35 1.00 -35.46
C LEU A 6 30.86 1.31 -35.16
N MET A 7 30.04 0.26 -35.05
CA MET A 7 28.67 0.37 -34.61
C MET A 7 28.67 0.60 -33.10
N SER A 8 28.58 1.86 -32.69
CA SER A 8 28.40 2.24 -31.29
C SER A 8 26.99 1.84 -30.85
N LEU A 9 26.90 0.74 -30.10
CA LEU A 9 25.67 0.29 -29.48
C LEU A 9 25.42 1.19 -28.25
N VAL A 10 24.65 2.24 -28.44
CA VAL A 10 24.18 3.07 -27.33
C VAL A 10 23.13 2.25 -26.58
N PHE A 11 23.53 1.62 -25.47
CA PHE A 11 22.60 1.09 -24.49
C PHE A 11 21.90 2.27 -23.82
N LEU A 12 20.74 2.62 -24.33
CA LEU A 12 19.83 3.51 -23.65
C LEU A 12 19.20 2.72 -22.49
N SER A 13 19.88 2.70 -21.34
CA SER A 13 19.30 2.20 -20.10
C SER A 13 18.18 3.18 -19.71
N THR A 14 16.96 2.89 -20.13
CA THR A 14 15.77 3.53 -19.57
C THR A 14 15.72 3.15 -18.10
N MET A 15 16.16 4.05 -17.23
CA MET A 15 15.90 3.95 -15.82
C MET A 15 14.37 3.92 -15.64
N LEU A 16 13.86 2.71 -15.39
CA LEU A 16 12.47 2.47 -15.04
C LEU A 16 12.26 3.07 -13.65
N ALA A 17 11.93 4.36 -13.57
CA ALA A 17 11.56 4.97 -12.30
C ALA A 17 10.36 4.21 -11.73
N ALA A 18 10.48 3.71 -10.49
CA ALA A 18 9.36 3.13 -9.76
C ALA A 18 8.22 4.15 -9.70
N GLN A 19 7.00 3.70 -9.92
CA GLN A 19 5.85 4.58 -9.76
C GLN A 19 5.75 5.01 -8.30
N LYS A 20 5.42 6.28 -8.07
CA LYS A 20 5.26 6.79 -6.70
C LYS A 20 4.05 6.14 -6.05
N PRO A 21 4.13 5.78 -4.75
CA PRO A 21 2.97 5.30 -4.02
C PRO A 21 1.89 6.38 -3.94
N VAL A 22 0.64 5.94 -3.94
CA VAL A 22 -0.54 6.81 -3.82
C VAL A 22 -1.26 6.49 -2.52
N GLU A 23 -1.46 7.49 -1.68
CA GLU A 23 -2.26 7.35 -0.46
C GLU A 23 -3.71 7.73 -0.72
N ILE A 24 -4.63 6.86 -0.32
CA ILE A 24 -6.07 7.01 -0.52
C ILE A 24 -6.76 6.95 0.86
N LYS A 25 -7.58 7.95 1.18
CA LYS A 25 -8.46 7.90 2.34
C LYS A 25 -9.59 6.90 2.09
N LEU A 26 -9.79 5.93 3.01
CA LEU A 26 -10.84 4.93 2.85
C LEU A 26 -12.25 5.53 2.89
N TRP A 27 -12.44 6.48 3.77
CA TRP A 27 -13.75 7.06 4.09
C TRP A 27 -13.74 8.59 4.00
N PRO A 28 -13.64 9.18 2.79
CA PRO A 28 -13.54 10.63 2.64
C PRO A 28 -14.77 11.38 3.15
N ASN A 29 -15.93 10.70 3.22
CA ASN A 29 -17.19 11.26 3.71
C ASN A 29 -17.60 10.74 5.11
N GLY A 30 -16.66 10.14 5.84
CA GLY A 30 -16.89 9.56 7.15
C GLY A 30 -17.06 8.04 7.13
N ALA A 31 -16.49 7.36 8.11
CA ALA A 31 -16.58 5.91 8.27
C ALA A 31 -17.97 5.47 8.76
N PRO A 32 -18.41 4.24 8.42
CA PRO A 32 -19.74 3.74 8.81
C PRO A 32 -19.87 3.42 10.30
N ASN A 33 -18.76 3.37 11.03
CA ASN A 33 -18.69 2.97 12.44
C ASN A 33 -17.55 3.68 13.15
N THR A 34 -17.51 3.54 14.49
CA THR A 34 -16.44 4.13 15.31
C THR A 34 -15.96 3.12 16.36
N ASN A 35 -14.66 3.20 16.66
CA ASN A 35 -14.03 2.52 17.80
C ASN A 35 -13.90 3.44 19.03
N ASN A 36 -14.42 4.66 18.96
CA ASN A 36 -14.31 5.70 20.00
C ASN A 36 -12.85 6.11 20.36
N MET A 37 -11.88 5.77 19.50
CA MET A 37 -10.48 6.15 19.66
C MET A 37 -10.22 7.40 18.84
N THR A 38 -10.09 8.55 19.49
CA THR A 38 -10.00 9.85 18.82
C THR A 38 -8.59 10.42 18.75
N GLN A 39 -7.61 9.80 19.42
CA GLN A 39 -6.26 10.33 19.50
C GLN A 39 -5.19 9.25 19.28
N GLN A 40 -4.20 9.63 18.46
CA GLN A 40 -2.91 8.96 18.41
C GLN A 40 -2.15 9.31 19.69
N VAL A 41 -1.72 8.31 20.45
CA VAL A 41 -0.93 8.53 21.66
C VAL A 41 0.48 8.89 21.23
N GLU A 42 0.96 10.07 21.62
CA GLU A 42 2.35 10.49 21.40
C GLU A 42 3.31 9.47 22.04
N ASN A 43 4.19 8.86 21.24
CA ASN A 43 5.10 7.77 21.64
C ASN A 43 4.44 6.44 22.05
N GLY A 44 3.18 6.22 21.71
CA GLY A 44 2.47 4.96 21.91
C GLY A 44 2.25 4.17 20.62
N PRO A 45 1.49 3.05 20.68
CA PRO A 45 1.12 2.32 19.48
C PRO A 45 0.42 3.22 18.47
N LEU A 46 0.68 2.98 17.17
CA LEU A 46 0.04 3.75 16.11
C LEU A 46 -1.46 3.40 16.04
N TYR A 47 -2.27 4.27 16.59
CA TYR A 47 -3.72 4.25 16.39
C TYR A 47 -4.08 5.25 15.31
N VAL A 48 -4.82 4.83 14.31
CA VAL A 48 -5.29 5.74 13.27
C VAL A 48 -6.76 6.05 13.47
N ALA A 49 -7.09 7.34 13.43
CA ALA A 49 -8.48 7.79 13.43
C ALA A 49 -9.05 7.75 12.01
N GLU A 50 -8.23 8.09 11.01
CA GLU A 50 -8.59 8.05 9.60
C GLU A 50 -7.80 6.94 8.89
N PRO A 51 -8.43 5.82 8.51
CA PRO A 51 -7.76 4.73 7.81
C PRO A 51 -7.42 5.12 6.38
N THR A 52 -6.25 4.68 5.93
CA THR A 52 -5.73 4.96 4.59
C THR A 52 -5.26 3.68 3.90
N LEU A 53 -5.24 3.71 2.58
CA LEU A 53 -4.66 2.70 1.73
C LEU A 53 -3.50 3.29 0.95
N THR A 54 -2.28 2.81 1.19
CA THR A 54 -1.11 3.21 0.42
C THR A 54 -0.90 2.21 -0.72
N VAL A 55 -1.15 2.64 -1.95
CA VAL A 55 -1.05 1.79 -3.14
C VAL A 55 0.30 1.99 -3.82
N TYR A 56 0.98 0.90 -4.08
CA TYR A 56 2.21 0.78 -4.86
C TYR A 56 1.89 0.13 -6.19
N PRO A 57 1.60 0.91 -7.25
CA PRO A 57 1.23 0.34 -8.54
C PRO A 57 2.42 -0.36 -9.18
N ALA A 58 2.18 -1.55 -9.73
CA ALA A 58 3.18 -2.23 -10.53
C ALA A 58 3.33 -1.50 -11.88
N LYS A 59 4.56 -1.28 -12.31
CA LYS A 59 4.82 -0.60 -13.58
C LYS A 59 4.31 -1.40 -14.78
N GLU A 60 4.51 -2.71 -14.74
CA GLU A 60 4.01 -3.65 -15.73
C GLU A 60 3.13 -4.66 -15.00
N GLY A 61 1.90 -4.21 -14.67
CA GLY A 61 0.95 -5.00 -13.92
C GLY A 61 0.45 -6.21 -14.69
N ASN A 62 0.30 -7.34 -13.98
CA ASN A 62 -0.26 -8.58 -14.53
C ASN A 62 -1.77 -8.74 -14.22
N GLY A 63 -2.43 -7.71 -13.71
CA GLY A 63 -3.84 -7.71 -13.31
C GLY A 63 -4.09 -8.20 -11.88
N MET A 64 -3.06 -8.66 -11.17
CA MET A 64 -3.18 -9.04 -9.77
C MET A 64 -2.89 -7.87 -8.84
N ALA A 65 -3.60 -7.85 -7.71
CA ALA A 65 -3.36 -6.90 -6.63
C ALA A 65 -3.45 -7.60 -5.28
N ILE A 66 -2.66 -7.13 -4.33
CA ILE A 66 -2.67 -7.60 -2.94
C ILE A 66 -2.93 -6.41 -2.03
N VAL A 67 -3.81 -6.60 -1.04
CA VAL A 67 -3.99 -5.69 0.09
C VAL A 67 -3.38 -6.35 1.32
N ALA A 68 -2.29 -5.77 1.81
CA ALA A 68 -1.65 -6.19 3.05
C ALA A 68 -2.32 -5.49 4.23
N CYS A 69 -2.66 -6.27 5.25
CA CYS A 69 -3.17 -5.79 6.52
C CYS A 69 -2.11 -6.08 7.59
N PRO A 70 -1.20 -5.13 7.91
CA PRO A 70 -0.14 -5.37 8.86
C PRO A 70 -0.66 -5.83 10.22
N GLY A 71 0.00 -6.80 10.83
CA GLY A 71 -0.36 -7.32 12.13
C GLY A 71 0.12 -6.42 13.28
N GLY A 72 -0.01 -6.92 14.50
CA GLY A 72 0.42 -6.25 15.74
C GLY A 72 -0.50 -6.52 16.92
N GLY A 73 -1.33 -7.59 16.83
CA GLY A 73 -2.20 -8.03 17.93
C GLY A 73 -3.26 -7.00 18.33
N TYR A 74 -3.65 -6.14 17.41
CA TYR A 74 -4.56 -5.01 17.64
C TYR A 74 -4.06 -4.00 18.71
N THR A 75 -2.75 -3.99 18.98
CA THR A 75 -2.10 -2.99 19.83
C THR A 75 -1.32 -1.97 19.04
N HIS A 76 -0.87 -2.34 17.86
CA HIS A 76 -0.15 -1.48 16.90
C HIS A 76 -0.25 -2.06 15.49
N LEU A 77 0.29 -1.35 14.51
CA LEU A 77 0.46 -1.85 13.14
C LEU A 77 1.96 -1.96 12.82
N ALA A 78 2.40 -3.15 12.43
CA ALA A 78 3.77 -3.42 11.98
C ALA A 78 4.00 -2.92 10.54
N MET A 79 3.84 -1.60 10.32
CA MET A 79 3.71 -0.98 9.00
C MET A 79 4.92 -1.21 8.08
N ASN A 80 6.13 -1.36 8.60
CA ASN A 80 7.31 -1.54 7.78
C ASN A 80 7.45 -3.00 7.33
N HIS A 81 7.86 -3.90 8.24
CA HIS A 81 8.23 -5.28 7.90
C HIS A 81 7.05 -6.18 7.48
N GLU A 82 5.82 -5.87 7.88
CA GLU A 82 4.60 -6.56 7.42
C GLU A 82 3.79 -5.75 6.40
N GLY A 83 4.29 -4.61 6.00
CA GLY A 83 3.62 -3.69 5.09
C GLY A 83 4.55 -3.16 4.00
N HIS A 84 5.03 -1.94 4.17
CA HIS A 84 5.72 -1.17 3.13
C HIS A 84 6.97 -1.84 2.55
N ASP A 85 7.75 -2.57 3.34
CA ASP A 85 9.00 -3.20 2.91
C ASP A 85 8.80 -4.28 1.85
N LEU A 86 7.59 -4.84 1.74
CA LEU A 86 7.26 -5.89 0.78
C LEU A 86 6.88 -5.35 -0.62
N ALA A 87 6.61 -4.04 -0.73
CA ALA A 87 6.07 -3.44 -1.94
C ALA A 87 6.96 -3.66 -3.17
N ASN A 88 8.27 -3.44 -3.04
CA ASN A 88 9.21 -3.59 -4.16
C ASN A 88 9.25 -5.03 -4.70
N TRP A 89 9.17 -6.01 -3.80
CA TRP A 89 9.19 -7.41 -4.23
C TRP A 89 7.93 -7.76 -5.03
N PHE A 90 6.73 -7.41 -4.53
CA PHE A 90 5.48 -7.67 -5.25
C PHE A 90 5.43 -6.92 -6.59
N ASN A 91 5.86 -5.65 -6.62
CA ASN A 91 5.91 -4.89 -7.86
C ASN A 91 6.87 -5.50 -8.88
N SER A 92 8.00 -6.10 -8.45
CA SER A 92 8.93 -6.81 -9.35
C SER A 92 8.30 -8.04 -10.00
N GLN A 93 7.24 -8.60 -9.39
CA GLN A 93 6.46 -9.71 -9.93
C GLN A 93 5.25 -9.25 -10.77
N GLY A 94 5.13 -7.95 -11.05
CA GLY A 94 4.00 -7.38 -11.78
C GLY A 94 2.71 -7.28 -10.96
N ILE A 95 2.80 -7.39 -9.63
CA ILE A 95 1.66 -7.35 -8.73
C ILE A 95 1.55 -5.94 -8.13
N THR A 96 0.41 -5.28 -8.29
CA THR A 96 0.10 -4.06 -7.55
C THR A 96 -0.08 -4.40 -6.07
N TYR A 97 0.60 -3.66 -5.21
CA TYR A 97 0.62 -3.92 -3.78
C TYR A 97 0.06 -2.73 -3.02
N ALA A 98 -0.78 -2.99 -2.05
CA ALA A 98 -1.36 -1.95 -1.21
C ALA A 98 -1.23 -2.29 0.26
N VAL A 99 -0.96 -1.29 1.09
CA VAL A 99 -0.83 -1.43 2.54
C VAL A 99 -1.97 -0.67 3.20
N LEU A 100 -2.78 -1.40 3.96
CA LEU A 100 -3.90 -0.84 4.70
C LEU A 100 -3.47 -0.39 6.09
N THR A 101 -3.62 0.89 6.37
CA THR A 101 -3.53 1.43 7.73
C THR A 101 -4.93 1.46 8.31
N TYR A 102 -5.33 0.35 8.95
CA TYR A 102 -6.69 0.16 9.45
C TYR A 102 -6.84 0.61 10.91
N ARG A 103 -8.07 0.92 11.28
CA ARG A 103 -8.42 1.31 12.65
C ARG A 103 -8.43 0.10 13.58
N MET A 104 -8.06 0.32 14.84
CA MET A 104 -8.14 -0.71 15.88
C MET A 104 -9.61 -1.00 16.25
N PRO A 105 -9.94 -2.24 16.65
CA PRO A 105 -11.30 -2.63 16.99
C PRO A 105 -11.79 -1.96 18.29
N ASN A 106 -10.96 -1.87 19.33
CA ASN A 106 -11.35 -1.39 20.67
C ASN A 106 -12.70 -1.98 21.11
N GLY A 107 -12.83 -3.32 21.01
CA GLY A 107 -14.06 -4.04 21.34
C GLY A 107 -15.13 -4.11 20.23
N ASN A 108 -14.89 -3.46 19.09
CA ASN A 108 -15.80 -3.50 17.93
C ASN A 108 -15.09 -4.00 16.68
N ASN A 109 -15.19 -5.28 16.39
CA ASN A 109 -14.52 -5.93 15.25
C ASN A 109 -15.04 -5.45 13.89
N GLU A 110 -16.21 -4.84 13.82
CA GLU A 110 -16.73 -4.28 12.57
C GLU A 110 -15.89 -3.10 12.07
N VAL A 111 -15.12 -2.45 12.93
CA VAL A 111 -14.28 -1.30 12.57
C VAL A 111 -13.16 -1.71 11.63
N PRO A 112 -12.20 -2.59 11.99
CA PRO A 112 -11.16 -3.03 11.08
C PRO A 112 -11.71 -3.87 9.91
N LEU A 113 -12.79 -4.62 10.12
CA LEU A 113 -13.43 -5.39 9.05
C LEU A 113 -13.97 -4.48 7.94
N SER A 114 -14.68 -3.42 8.29
CA SER A 114 -15.19 -2.46 7.31
C SER A 114 -14.06 -1.76 6.55
N ASP A 115 -12.96 -1.43 7.22
CA ASP A 115 -11.79 -0.85 6.58
C ASP A 115 -11.17 -1.81 5.55
N ALA A 116 -10.99 -3.09 5.90
CA ALA A 116 -10.46 -4.10 4.98
C ALA A 116 -11.39 -4.32 3.77
N GLN A 117 -12.69 -4.40 4.00
CA GLN A 117 -13.67 -4.52 2.91
C GLN A 117 -13.65 -3.32 1.97
N GLN A 118 -13.54 -2.10 2.50
CA GLN A 118 -13.45 -0.88 1.71
C GLN A 118 -12.16 -0.84 0.89
N ALA A 119 -11.03 -1.23 1.47
CA ALA A 119 -9.76 -1.33 0.75
C ALA A 119 -9.88 -2.26 -0.47
N LEU A 120 -10.51 -3.42 -0.31
CA LEU A 120 -10.77 -4.35 -1.42
C LEU A 120 -11.70 -3.75 -2.49
N ARG A 121 -12.73 -2.99 -2.09
CA ARG A 121 -13.62 -2.29 -3.06
C ARG A 121 -12.85 -1.25 -3.86
N ILE A 122 -12.01 -0.45 -3.19
CA ILE A 122 -11.16 0.56 -3.84
C ILE A 122 -10.24 -0.12 -4.87
N MET A 123 -9.55 -1.20 -4.48
CA MET A 123 -8.63 -1.91 -5.39
C MET A 123 -9.32 -2.55 -6.58
N ARG A 124 -10.61 -2.89 -6.49
CA ARG A 124 -11.39 -3.45 -7.60
C ARG A 124 -11.90 -2.40 -8.59
N GLN A 125 -11.91 -1.13 -8.23
CA GLN A 125 -12.36 -0.02 -9.07
C GLN A 125 -11.25 0.57 -9.95
N HIS A 126 -10.02 0.22 -9.66
CA HIS A 126 -8.81 0.65 -10.36
C HIS A 126 -8.08 -0.55 -10.95
#